data_13f401fea92108a25a55d27868aa4354
#
_entry.id   13f401fea92108a25a55d27868aa4354
#
_cell.length_a   1.000
_cell.length_b   1.000
_cell.length_c   1.000
_cell.angle_alpha   90.00
_cell.angle_beta   90.00
_cell.angle_gamma   90.00
#
_symmetry.space_group_name_H-M   'P 1'
#
loop_
_entity.id
_entity.type
_entity.pdbx_description
1 polymer ?
#
loop_
_entity_poly.entity_id
_entity_poly.type
_entity_poly.pdbx_seq_one_letter_code
_entity_poly.pdbx_strand_id
1 'polypeptide(L)'
;MSSLFAFAASFARVPARLLVLLMALALSASGCSSSGSTPASGVAATDASAAAGAGSAMVSVRLTEAGDQVALSNPERGFYRWSWSDLPQLQQMDAANAYANGYRMLYTPVRLDAWRDTALPDSLLTQLEQAFAIARANGIKVIPRFVYNYPAGETDYHQAQDAPLERVLAHIAQLKPVLRRNADVIALLQAGFIGAWGEWHTSAYQLTEVGPRTQIRDALLDALPADHFIAFRYTGHLMDWYPGTPTEAIAFNGSANARSAFHNDCFLASDTDVGTYSEDPATAQREREAMAARARITPFGGETCNPADDPQAHPRTRCEDVLGEGGRYALSYLNEEYYRALFHDAWIEGGCYAQVQRQMGYRLTLTAASHSAELARGGELRLDFTVRNSGWSRPFGKRGVRVLLRHRGSGQVLVLEASGVDPRRWTAGGSFSHELRLPVPSQAGIGAYDLYLALPDGAASLAQDPRYAIQFANADDASAGQGWDEGLGAFKLGSTVTLR
;
A
#
# COMPACT_ATOMS: atom_id res chain seq x y z
N MET A 1 19.85 -10.14 -49.84
CA MET A 1 19.41 -11.31 -50.65
C MET A 1 18.17 -11.86 -50.00
N SER A 2 17.08 -11.77 -50.73
CA SER A 2 15.70 -12.02 -50.33
C SER A 2 15.41 -13.48 -49.96
N SER A 3 14.50 -13.73 -49.05
CA SER A 3 13.55 -14.84 -49.14
C SER A 3 12.30 -14.51 -48.30
N LEU A 4 11.24 -14.14 -49.00
CA LEU A 4 9.85 -14.14 -48.54
C LEU A 4 9.37 -15.58 -48.31
N PHE A 5 8.61 -15.80 -47.25
CA PHE A 5 7.60 -16.87 -47.21
C PHE A 5 6.25 -16.28 -46.73
N ALA A 6 5.36 -16.21 -47.69
CA ALA A 6 3.94 -15.94 -47.48
C ALA A 6 3.22 -17.25 -47.10
N PHE A 7 2.36 -17.26 -46.10
CA PHE A 7 1.35 -18.30 -45.96
C PHE A 7 -0.04 -17.67 -45.92
N ALA A 8 -0.86 -18.16 -46.82
CA ALA A 8 -2.19 -17.68 -47.10
C ALA A 8 -3.22 -18.18 -46.10
N ALA A 9 -4.15 -17.30 -45.79
CA ALA A 9 -5.32 -17.55 -44.99
C ALA A 9 -6.36 -18.42 -45.73
N SER A 10 -6.99 -19.33 -45.02
CA SER A 10 -8.19 -20.00 -45.47
C SER A 10 -9.35 -19.71 -44.52
N PHE A 11 -10.34 -18.98 -45.02
CA PHE A 11 -11.60 -18.66 -44.33
C PHE A 11 -12.56 -19.85 -44.42
N ALA A 12 -13.12 -20.26 -43.31
CA ALA A 12 -14.35 -21.04 -43.29
C ALA A 12 -15.38 -20.35 -42.39
N ARG A 13 -16.45 -19.87 -43.00
CA ARG A 13 -17.68 -19.35 -42.39
C ARG A 13 -18.60 -20.52 -42.00
N VAL A 14 -19.20 -20.50 -40.82
CA VAL A 14 -20.44 -21.24 -40.52
C VAL A 14 -21.33 -20.34 -39.61
N PRO A 15 -22.65 -20.35 -39.76
CA PRO A 15 -23.55 -19.27 -39.39
C PRO A 15 -24.22 -19.42 -38.04
N ALA A 16 -24.76 -18.32 -37.57
CA ALA A 16 -25.58 -18.13 -36.39
C ALA A 16 -26.86 -18.99 -36.39
N ARG A 17 -27.21 -19.55 -35.22
CA ARG A 17 -28.60 -19.85 -34.89
C ARG A 17 -28.93 -19.39 -33.47
N LEU A 18 -29.88 -18.52 -33.44
CA LEU A 18 -30.67 -17.95 -32.36
C LEU A 18 -31.44 -19.05 -31.62
N LEU A 19 -31.42 -19.10 -30.29
CA LEU A 19 -32.47 -19.68 -29.52
C LEU A 19 -32.75 -18.88 -28.24
N VAL A 20 -33.89 -18.21 -28.26
CA VAL A 20 -34.54 -17.52 -27.14
C VAL A 20 -35.32 -18.57 -26.36
N LEU A 21 -35.16 -18.60 -25.05
CA LEU A 21 -36.15 -19.23 -24.17
C LEU A 21 -36.36 -18.35 -22.93
N LEU A 22 -37.53 -17.74 -22.92
CA LEU A 22 -38.20 -17.12 -21.78
C LEU A 22 -38.82 -18.23 -20.91
N MET A 23 -38.66 -18.14 -19.60
CA MET A 23 -39.68 -18.63 -18.66
C MET A 23 -39.71 -17.72 -17.42
N ALA A 24 -40.88 -17.14 -17.24
CA ALA A 24 -41.34 -16.39 -16.08
C ALA A 24 -42.22 -17.27 -15.17
N LEU A 25 -42.59 -16.69 -14.04
CA LEU A 25 -43.56 -17.11 -13.01
C LEU A 25 -42.96 -17.88 -11.81
N ALA A 26 -43.40 -17.70 -10.57
CA ALA A 26 -44.52 -16.93 -9.99
C ALA A 26 -44.28 -16.64 -8.50
N LEU A 27 -44.93 -15.61 -8.03
CA LEU A 27 -45.17 -15.28 -6.62
C LEU A 27 -46.03 -16.35 -5.90
N SER A 28 -45.78 -16.53 -4.58
CA SER A 28 -46.89 -16.78 -3.66
C SER A 28 -46.58 -16.24 -2.26
N ALA A 29 -47.37 -15.28 -1.87
CA ALA A 29 -47.53 -14.82 -0.50
C ALA A 29 -48.61 -15.68 0.19
N SER A 30 -48.42 -15.94 1.47
CA SER A 30 -49.53 -16.28 2.38
C SER A 30 -49.10 -15.93 3.80
N GLY A 31 -49.82 -14.97 4.34
CA GLY A 31 -49.85 -14.68 5.76
C GLY A 31 -50.90 -15.56 6.47
N CYS A 32 -50.84 -15.60 7.76
CA CYS A 32 -51.99 -15.56 8.66
C CYS A 32 -51.59 -15.35 10.12
N SER A 33 -52.35 -14.52 10.75
CA SER A 33 -52.41 -14.07 12.14
C SER A 33 -53.04 -15.12 13.08
N SER A 34 -52.76 -15.00 14.41
CA SER A 34 -53.76 -14.93 15.52
C SER A 34 -53.01 -15.08 16.85
N SER A 35 -53.04 -14.08 17.73
CA SER A 35 -53.93 -13.77 18.82
C SER A 35 -54.01 -14.82 19.94
N GLY A 36 -53.68 -14.41 21.19
CA GLY A 36 -53.96 -15.13 22.43
C GLY A 36 -53.33 -14.54 23.67
N SER A 37 -53.98 -13.54 24.24
CA SER A 37 -54.26 -13.14 25.63
C SER A 37 -53.49 -13.68 26.82
N THR A 38 -53.11 -12.76 27.69
CA THR A 38 -52.75 -12.72 29.14
C THR A 38 -53.71 -13.48 30.07
N PRO A 39 -53.43 -13.68 31.42
CA PRO A 39 -52.82 -12.68 32.33
C PRO A 39 -51.95 -13.19 33.51
N ALA A 40 -51.19 -12.24 34.05
CA ALA A 40 -50.85 -11.88 35.43
C ALA A 40 -50.53 -12.93 36.51
N SER A 41 -49.36 -12.75 37.15
CA SER A 41 -49.28 -12.66 38.62
C SER A 41 -47.94 -12.01 39.01
N GLY A 42 -47.99 -11.02 39.85
CA GLY A 42 -46.89 -10.22 40.29
C GLY A 42 -46.03 -10.89 41.35
N VAL A 43 -44.75 -10.57 41.33
CA VAL A 43 -43.85 -10.63 42.47
C VAL A 43 -43.09 -9.31 42.46
N ALA A 44 -43.19 -8.58 43.55
CA ALA A 44 -42.47 -7.36 43.81
C ALA A 44 -40.98 -7.66 43.84
N ALA A 45 -40.22 -7.06 42.92
CA ALA A 45 -38.75 -6.98 42.96
C ALA A 45 -38.38 -5.61 43.50
N THR A 46 -37.67 -5.62 44.58
CA THR A 46 -37.05 -4.46 45.23
C THR A 46 -36.19 -3.66 44.26
N ASP A 47 -36.45 -2.35 44.24
CA ASP A 47 -35.60 -1.39 43.56
C ASP A 47 -34.14 -1.42 44.07
N ALA A 48 -33.29 -2.10 43.32
CA ALA A 48 -31.89 -1.77 43.30
C ALA A 48 -31.70 -0.70 42.22
N SER A 49 -31.76 0.55 42.65
CA SER A 49 -31.34 1.71 41.87
C SER A 49 -29.88 1.53 41.46
N ALA A 50 -29.64 0.89 40.35
CA ALA A 50 -28.38 0.99 39.66
C ALA A 50 -28.26 2.45 39.19
N ALA A 51 -27.36 3.18 39.82
CA ALA A 51 -26.93 4.50 39.37
C ALA A 51 -26.42 4.30 37.93
N ALA A 52 -27.30 4.54 36.96
CA ALA A 52 -26.89 4.74 35.56
C ALA A 52 -25.95 5.94 35.59
N GLY A 53 -24.66 5.67 35.44
CA GLY A 53 -23.65 6.71 35.32
C GLY A 53 -24.09 7.70 34.24
N ALA A 54 -24.32 8.95 34.63
CA ALA A 54 -24.62 10.01 33.69
C ALA A 54 -23.51 10.02 32.63
N GLY A 55 -23.86 9.60 31.41
CA GLY A 55 -22.92 9.59 30.29
C GLY A 55 -22.35 10.99 30.13
N SER A 56 -21.02 11.12 30.18
CA SER A 56 -20.35 12.40 29.96
C SER A 56 -20.86 13.03 28.67
N ALA A 57 -21.18 14.33 28.71
CA ALA A 57 -21.60 15.06 27.51
C ALA A 57 -20.54 14.91 26.41
N MET A 58 -20.98 14.70 25.18
CA MET A 58 -20.08 14.61 24.02
C MET A 58 -19.81 16.01 23.46
N VAL A 59 -18.56 16.28 23.14
CA VAL A 59 -18.09 17.49 22.47
C VAL A 59 -17.83 17.18 21.01
N SER A 60 -18.52 17.84 20.10
CA SER A 60 -18.24 17.74 18.66
C SER A 60 -17.07 18.63 18.28
N VAL A 61 -16.17 18.09 17.47
CA VAL A 61 -14.98 18.79 16.97
C VAL A 61 -15.27 19.25 15.53
N ARG A 62 -15.13 20.55 15.27
CA ARG A 62 -15.16 21.08 13.91
C ARG A 62 -13.78 20.83 13.27
N LEU A 63 -13.75 20.09 12.17
CA LEU A 63 -12.53 19.76 11.45
C LEU A 63 -12.48 20.51 10.13
N THR A 64 -11.29 21.00 9.75
CA THR A 64 -11.02 21.66 8.48
C THR A 64 -10.14 20.74 7.62
N GLU A 65 -10.57 20.48 6.39
CA GLU A 65 -9.79 19.71 5.41
C GLU A 65 -8.67 20.58 4.84
N ALA A 66 -7.52 19.99 4.59
CA ALA A 66 -6.46 20.63 3.82
C ALA A 66 -6.92 20.84 2.38
N GLY A 67 -6.59 22.00 1.82
CA GLY A 67 -6.91 22.30 0.43
C GLY A 67 -6.29 21.28 -0.54
N ASP A 68 -6.87 21.22 -1.72
CA ASP A 68 -6.48 20.26 -2.76
C ASP A 68 -5.05 20.43 -3.27
N GLN A 69 -4.38 21.54 -2.97
CA GLN A 69 -3.01 21.80 -3.36
C GLN A 69 -1.97 21.30 -2.33
N VAL A 70 -2.40 20.77 -1.18
CA VAL A 70 -1.48 20.30 -0.15
C VAL A 70 -1.03 18.88 -0.46
N ALA A 71 0.23 18.72 -0.84
CA ALA A 71 0.90 17.43 -0.93
C ALA A 71 1.32 16.96 0.47
N LEU A 72 1.11 15.67 0.75
CA LEU A 72 1.53 15.04 2.01
C LEU A 72 2.59 14.00 1.73
N SER A 73 3.72 14.14 2.40
CA SER A 73 4.82 13.18 2.35
C SER A 73 4.61 12.06 3.38
N ASN A 74 3.69 11.16 3.08
CA ASN A 74 3.33 10.04 3.95
C ASN A 74 4.09 8.76 3.59
N PRO A 75 4.36 7.85 4.55
CA PRO A 75 5.07 6.59 4.28
C PRO A 75 4.31 5.68 3.31
N GLU A 76 5.04 4.87 2.56
CA GLU A 76 4.55 3.78 1.70
C GLU A 76 3.58 4.24 0.60
N ARG A 77 3.67 5.48 0.13
CA ARG A 77 2.85 6.03 -0.96
C ARG A 77 3.57 7.15 -1.73
N GLY A 78 3.06 7.41 -2.93
CA GLY A 78 3.46 8.57 -3.73
C GLY A 78 4.70 8.31 -4.57
N PHE A 79 5.29 9.36 -5.06
CA PHE A 79 6.51 9.25 -5.84
C PHE A 79 7.67 8.74 -4.98
N TYR A 80 8.45 7.84 -5.55
CA TYR A 80 9.74 7.41 -5.04
C TYR A 80 10.84 7.77 -6.04
N ARG A 81 12.08 7.66 -5.62
CA ARG A 81 13.23 7.85 -6.49
C ARG A 81 14.23 6.72 -6.32
N TRP A 82 15.17 6.63 -7.24
CA TRP A 82 16.33 5.76 -7.11
C TRP A 82 17.29 6.30 -6.03
N SER A 83 17.96 5.40 -5.33
CA SER A 83 18.92 5.74 -4.26
C SER A 83 20.27 6.28 -4.73
N TRP A 84 20.50 6.41 -6.05
CA TRP A 84 21.77 6.76 -6.70
C TRP A 84 22.92 5.78 -6.48
N SER A 85 22.73 4.77 -5.62
CA SER A 85 23.66 3.68 -5.35
C SER A 85 22.87 2.42 -5.12
N ASP A 86 23.53 1.28 -5.29
CA ASP A 86 22.98 -0.01 -4.86
C ASP A 86 22.78 0.00 -3.33
N LEU A 87 21.78 -0.75 -2.85
CA LEU A 87 21.44 -0.75 -1.42
C LEU A 87 22.63 -0.95 -0.49
N PRO A 88 23.59 -1.88 -0.74
CA PRO A 88 24.74 -2.06 0.13
C PRO A 88 25.65 -0.84 0.27
N GLN A 89 25.55 0.12 -0.65
CA GLN A 89 26.32 1.37 -0.66
C GLN A 89 25.51 2.60 -0.24
N LEU A 90 24.25 2.43 0.20
CA LEU A 90 23.41 3.54 0.63
C LEU A 90 24.11 4.41 1.67
N GLN A 91 24.19 5.71 1.41
CA GLN A 91 24.82 6.65 2.32
C GLN A 91 23.78 7.37 3.19
N GLN A 92 24.21 7.74 4.40
CA GLN A 92 23.41 8.52 5.34
C GLN A 92 22.86 9.81 4.70
N MET A 93 23.68 10.49 3.90
CA MET A 93 23.32 11.76 3.26
C MET A 93 22.26 11.58 2.17
N ASP A 94 22.29 10.45 1.43
CA ASP A 94 21.31 10.20 0.37
C ASP A 94 19.93 9.96 0.96
N ALA A 95 19.83 9.16 2.03
CA ALA A 95 18.59 8.93 2.74
C ALA A 95 18.04 10.19 3.42
N ALA A 96 18.92 10.99 4.04
CA ALA A 96 18.53 12.25 4.69
C ALA A 96 18.02 13.27 3.64
N ASN A 97 18.71 13.41 2.51
CA ASN A 97 18.30 14.28 1.41
C ASN A 97 16.98 13.83 0.80
N ALA A 98 16.77 12.53 0.60
CA ALA A 98 15.51 12.02 0.11
C ALA A 98 14.35 12.39 1.05
N TYR A 99 14.52 12.17 2.35
CA TYR A 99 13.51 12.56 3.35
C TYR A 99 13.21 14.06 3.34
N ALA A 100 14.26 14.90 3.32
CA ALA A 100 14.14 16.37 3.30
C ALA A 100 13.42 16.89 2.04
N ASN A 101 13.54 16.18 0.90
CA ASN A 101 12.84 16.48 -0.34
C ASN A 101 11.44 15.85 -0.42
N GLY A 102 10.92 15.30 0.67
CA GLY A 102 9.56 14.77 0.75
C GLY A 102 9.39 13.31 0.34
N TYR A 103 10.44 12.62 -0.08
CA TYR A 103 10.36 11.19 -0.37
C TYR A 103 10.31 10.38 0.92
N ARG A 104 9.54 9.31 0.89
CA ARG A 104 9.42 8.35 2.00
C ARG A 104 9.81 6.94 1.58
N MET A 105 10.09 6.76 0.29
CA MET A 105 10.56 5.50 -0.29
C MET A 105 11.73 5.74 -1.24
N LEU A 106 12.67 4.79 -1.25
CA LEU A 106 13.75 4.69 -2.21
C LEU A 106 13.72 3.31 -2.88
N TYR A 107 13.78 3.28 -4.21
CA TYR A 107 14.09 2.07 -4.95
C TYR A 107 15.60 1.82 -4.87
N THR A 108 15.99 0.61 -4.55
CA THR A 108 17.40 0.26 -4.35
C THR A 108 17.70 -1.12 -4.94
N PRO A 109 18.41 -1.21 -6.06
CA PRO A 109 18.89 -2.51 -6.55
C PRO A 109 19.96 -3.07 -5.62
N VAL A 110 20.09 -4.39 -5.65
CA VAL A 110 21.19 -5.13 -5.01
C VAL A 110 21.85 -6.02 -6.06
N ARG A 111 23.05 -5.63 -6.50
CA ARG A 111 23.79 -6.33 -7.54
C ARG A 111 24.40 -7.62 -6.99
N LEU A 112 24.05 -8.75 -7.57
CA LEU A 112 24.55 -10.09 -7.23
C LEU A 112 25.38 -10.73 -8.35
N ASP A 113 25.69 -9.99 -9.40
CA ASP A 113 26.37 -10.46 -10.60
C ASP A 113 27.75 -11.08 -10.32
N ALA A 114 28.46 -10.61 -9.29
CA ALA A 114 29.74 -11.16 -8.89
C ALA A 114 29.64 -12.55 -8.23
N TRP A 115 28.44 -12.99 -7.85
CA TRP A 115 28.23 -14.24 -7.08
C TRP A 115 27.30 -15.23 -7.77
N ARG A 116 27.15 -15.15 -9.10
CA ARG A 116 26.29 -16.09 -9.85
C ARG A 116 26.63 -17.57 -9.60
N ASP A 117 27.91 -17.86 -9.36
CA ASP A 117 28.42 -19.21 -9.18
C ASP A 117 28.84 -19.54 -7.74
N THR A 118 28.79 -18.56 -6.83
CA THR A 118 29.25 -18.70 -5.44
C THR A 118 28.20 -18.25 -4.44
N ALA A 119 28.39 -18.58 -3.15
CA ALA A 119 27.56 -18.03 -2.08
C ALA A 119 27.79 -16.52 -1.91
N LEU A 120 26.78 -15.83 -1.37
CA LEU A 120 26.93 -14.43 -0.98
C LEU A 120 27.91 -14.31 0.20
N PRO A 121 28.86 -13.37 0.15
CA PRO A 121 29.81 -13.19 1.25
C PRO A 121 29.13 -12.51 2.45
N ASP A 122 29.62 -12.80 3.66
CA ASP A 122 29.14 -12.19 4.90
C ASP A 122 29.28 -10.65 4.90
N SER A 123 30.28 -10.13 4.17
CA SER A 123 30.46 -8.69 4.00
C SER A 123 29.26 -8.02 3.32
N LEU A 124 28.69 -8.64 2.27
CA LEU A 124 27.48 -8.12 1.61
C LEU A 124 26.29 -8.14 2.56
N LEU A 125 26.10 -9.24 3.32
CA LEU A 125 25.01 -9.35 4.28
C LEU A 125 25.13 -8.27 5.39
N THR A 126 26.35 -8.01 5.84
CA THR A 126 26.66 -6.94 6.81
C THR A 126 26.37 -5.55 6.23
N GLN A 127 26.76 -5.29 4.99
CA GLN A 127 26.46 -4.02 4.32
C GLN A 127 24.97 -3.80 4.14
N LEU A 128 24.19 -4.83 3.84
CA LEU A 128 22.73 -4.74 3.79
C LEU A 128 22.12 -4.38 5.16
N GLU A 129 22.59 -4.98 6.25
CA GLU A 129 22.15 -4.61 7.61
C GLU A 129 22.43 -3.11 7.91
N GLN A 130 23.61 -2.62 7.53
CA GLN A 130 23.99 -1.21 7.70
C GLN A 130 23.10 -0.29 6.86
N ALA A 131 22.82 -0.67 5.62
CA ALA A 131 21.96 0.11 4.71
C ALA A 131 20.52 0.21 5.23
N PHE A 132 19.94 -0.89 5.72
CA PHE A 132 18.63 -0.86 6.36
C PHE A 132 18.62 -0.03 7.64
N ALA A 133 19.71 -0.04 8.42
CA ALA A 133 19.84 0.83 9.59
C ALA A 133 19.90 2.31 9.21
N ILE A 134 20.58 2.66 8.11
CA ILE A 134 20.62 4.03 7.54
C ILE A 134 19.20 4.45 7.12
N ALA A 135 18.48 3.62 6.38
CA ALA A 135 17.10 3.91 5.96
C ALA A 135 16.21 4.18 7.20
N ARG A 136 16.29 3.31 8.21
CA ARG A 136 15.55 3.45 9.48
C ARG A 136 15.87 4.74 10.22
N ALA A 137 17.14 5.10 10.31
CA ALA A 137 17.59 6.31 10.99
C ALA A 137 17.12 7.60 10.29
N ASN A 138 16.74 7.53 9.01
CA ASN A 138 16.35 8.69 8.21
C ASN A 138 14.87 8.77 7.84
N GLY A 139 14.00 7.91 8.37
CA GLY A 139 12.56 7.98 8.10
C GLY A 139 12.18 7.47 6.70
N ILE A 140 13.02 6.65 6.08
CA ILE A 140 12.85 6.09 4.73
C ILE A 140 12.52 4.60 4.82
N LYS A 141 11.60 4.15 3.96
CA LYS A 141 11.45 2.73 3.63
C LYS A 141 12.02 2.46 2.24
N VAL A 142 12.55 1.27 2.03
CA VAL A 142 13.17 0.89 0.77
C VAL A 142 12.30 -0.10 -0.02
N ILE A 143 12.47 -0.09 -1.34
CA ILE A 143 11.92 -1.08 -2.28
C ILE A 143 13.13 -1.80 -2.87
N PRO A 144 13.66 -2.87 -2.25
CA PRO A 144 14.81 -3.57 -2.78
C PRO A 144 14.43 -4.48 -3.95
N ARG A 145 15.37 -4.62 -4.90
CA ARG A 145 15.34 -5.60 -6.00
C ARG A 145 16.71 -6.25 -6.13
N PHE A 146 16.79 -7.54 -5.95
CA PHE A 146 18.02 -8.31 -6.12
C PHE A 146 18.19 -8.73 -7.58
N VAL A 147 19.36 -8.46 -8.18
CA VAL A 147 19.56 -8.66 -9.61
C VAL A 147 20.93 -9.29 -9.90
N TYR A 148 20.98 -10.21 -10.85
CA TYR A 148 22.24 -10.81 -11.32
C TYR A 148 22.87 -10.08 -12.50
N ASN A 149 22.15 -9.17 -13.11
CA ASN A 149 22.64 -8.33 -14.19
C ASN A 149 21.84 -7.03 -14.25
N TYR A 150 22.49 -6.01 -14.77
CA TYR A 150 21.89 -4.69 -14.96
C TYR A 150 22.40 -4.13 -16.28
N PRO A 151 21.78 -4.51 -17.41
CA PRO A 151 22.20 -4.05 -18.74
C PRO A 151 22.26 -2.53 -18.84
N ALA A 152 23.27 -2.01 -19.53
CA ALA A 152 23.49 -0.56 -19.63
C ALA A 152 22.64 0.13 -20.70
N GLY A 153 22.05 -0.63 -21.63
CA GLY A 153 21.25 -0.12 -22.73
C GLY A 153 19.96 -0.91 -22.91
N GLU A 154 18.96 -0.29 -23.53
CA GLU A 154 17.62 -0.87 -23.74
C GLU A 154 17.64 -2.18 -24.54
N THR A 155 18.60 -2.34 -25.46
CA THR A 155 18.74 -3.53 -26.31
C THR A 155 19.71 -4.58 -25.79
N ASP A 156 20.53 -4.25 -24.79
CA ASP A 156 21.58 -5.16 -24.25
C ASP A 156 20.97 -6.31 -23.43
N TYR A 157 19.73 -6.19 -23.02
CA TYR A 157 19.04 -7.18 -22.19
C TYR A 157 18.91 -8.56 -22.84
N HIS A 158 18.96 -8.67 -24.17
CA HIS A 158 18.93 -9.96 -24.88
C HIS A 158 20.08 -10.89 -24.55
N GLN A 159 21.18 -10.37 -24.01
CA GLN A 159 22.35 -11.13 -23.61
C GLN A 159 22.49 -11.24 -22.07
N ALA A 160 21.49 -10.78 -21.33
CA ALA A 160 21.51 -10.78 -19.89
C ALA A 160 21.56 -12.21 -19.33
N GLN A 161 22.36 -12.42 -18.28
CA GLN A 161 22.51 -13.70 -17.62
C GLN A 161 22.08 -13.58 -16.16
N ASP A 162 21.24 -14.52 -15.73
CA ASP A 162 20.92 -14.74 -14.32
C ASP A 162 21.78 -15.89 -13.74
N ALA A 163 21.36 -16.53 -12.65
CA ALA A 163 22.06 -17.64 -12.02
C ALA A 163 21.21 -18.93 -12.11
N PRO A 164 21.78 -20.13 -11.99
CA PRO A 164 21.03 -21.38 -11.92
C PRO A 164 20.03 -21.39 -10.75
N LEU A 165 18.92 -22.12 -10.90
CA LEU A 165 17.83 -22.16 -9.92
C LEU A 165 18.31 -22.45 -8.49
N GLU A 166 19.15 -23.45 -8.31
CA GLU A 166 19.69 -23.80 -6.99
C GLU A 166 20.50 -22.67 -6.37
N ARG A 167 21.19 -21.87 -7.18
CA ARG A 167 21.93 -20.70 -6.71
C ARG A 167 20.99 -19.58 -6.28
N VAL A 168 19.97 -19.31 -7.08
CA VAL A 168 18.92 -18.32 -6.72
C VAL A 168 18.29 -18.68 -5.39
N LEU A 169 17.87 -19.94 -5.22
CA LEU A 169 17.25 -20.41 -3.98
C LEU A 169 18.20 -20.32 -2.77
N ALA A 170 19.48 -20.65 -2.97
CA ALA A 170 20.51 -20.54 -1.93
C ALA A 170 20.73 -19.08 -1.52
N HIS A 171 20.80 -18.14 -2.46
CA HIS A 171 20.93 -16.72 -2.17
C HIS A 171 19.71 -16.16 -1.42
N ILE A 172 18.48 -16.52 -1.83
CA ILE A 172 17.28 -16.12 -1.10
C ILE A 172 17.31 -16.66 0.33
N ALA A 173 17.78 -17.91 0.53
CA ALA A 173 17.93 -18.48 1.88
C ALA A 173 18.97 -17.73 2.73
N GLN A 174 20.10 -17.28 2.13
CA GLN A 174 21.09 -16.45 2.83
C GLN A 174 20.55 -15.04 3.18
N LEU A 175 19.77 -14.46 2.29
CA LEU A 175 19.15 -13.13 2.49
C LEU A 175 17.99 -13.14 3.48
N LYS A 176 17.26 -14.25 3.61
CA LYS A 176 16.06 -14.36 4.45
C LYS A 176 16.26 -13.83 5.89
N PRO A 177 17.34 -14.17 6.65
CA PRO A 177 17.53 -13.63 7.99
C PRO A 177 17.67 -12.10 8.01
N VAL A 178 18.39 -11.52 7.02
CA VAL A 178 18.59 -10.06 6.89
C VAL A 178 17.27 -9.38 6.57
N LEU A 179 16.53 -9.88 5.59
CA LEU A 179 15.24 -9.33 5.18
C LEU A 179 14.21 -9.36 6.32
N ARG A 180 14.15 -10.46 7.08
CA ARG A 180 13.22 -10.57 8.21
C ARG A 180 13.55 -9.63 9.36
N ARG A 181 14.83 -9.42 9.68
CA ARG A 181 15.24 -8.48 10.73
C ARG A 181 14.95 -7.03 10.37
N ASN A 182 14.95 -6.71 9.09
CA ASN A 182 14.81 -5.35 8.59
C ASN A 182 13.47 -5.12 7.84
N ALA A 183 12.51 -6.02 8.00
CA ALA A 183 11.23 -5.95 7.34
C ALA A 183 10.47 -4.63 7.65
N ASP A 184 10.67 -4.05 8.82
CA ASP A 184 10.10 -2.79 9.24
C ASP A 184 10.36 -1.62 8.27
N VAL A 185 11.54 -1.59 7.63
CA VAL A 185 11.93 -0.56 6.66
C VAL A 185 11.87 -1.03 5.20
N ILE A 186 11.29 -2.19 4.94
CA ILE A 186 10.99 -2.66 3.58
C ILE A 186 9.53 -2.33 3.28
N ALA A 187 9.28 -1.38 2.36
CA ALA A 187 7.92 -1.03 1.95
C ALA A 187 7.25 -2.20 1.24
N LEU A 188 7.96 -2.81 0.31
CA LEU A 188 7.68 -4.06 -0.39
C LEU A 188 8.97 -4.55 -1.05
N LEU A 189 9.03 -5.82 -1.43
CA LEU A 189 10.13 -6.36 -2.22
C LEU A 189 9.67 -6.53 -3.66
N GLN A 190 10.41 -6.00 -4.63
CA GLN A 190 10.25 -6.40 -6.03
C GLN A 190 10.98 -7.73 -6.24
N ALA A 191 10.33 -8.67 -6.93
CA ALA A 191 10.73 -10.08 -6.95
C ALA A 191 12.19 -10.31 -7.41
N GLY A 192 12.67 -9.58 -8.41
CA GLY A 192 14.06 -9.62 -8.83
C GLY A 192 14.57 -11.00 -9.29
N PHE A 193 15.85 -11.22 -9.20
CA PHE A 193 16.62 -12.46 -9.48
C PHE A 193 16.57 -12.98 -10.91
N ILE A 194 15.42 -13.02 -11.57
CA ILE A 194 15.22 -13.65 -12.87
C ILE A 194 15.45 -12.63 -14.00
N GLY A 195 16.36 -12.93 -14.91
CA GLY A 195 16.55 -12.24 -16.17
C GLY A 195 17.17 -10.83 -16.07
N ALA A 196 17.06 -10.07 -17.15
CA ALA A 196 17.56 -8.71 -17.23
C ALA A 196 16.88 -7.82 -16.17
N TRP A 197 17.64 -7.00 -15.47
CA TRP A 197 17.21 -6.13 -14.36
C TRP A 197 16.39 -6.84 -13.27
N GLY A 198 16.36 -8.18 -13.28
CA GLY A 198 15.48 -8.96 -12.41
C GLY A 198 14.01 -8.83 -12.77
N GLU A 199 13.67 -8.58 -14.03
CA GLU A 199 12.31 -8.32 -14.51
C GLU A 199 11.56 -9.55 -15.01
N TRP A 200 12.08 -10.75 -14.79
CA TRP A 200 11.39 -12.01 -15.07
C TRP A 200 11.20 -12.32 -16.55
N HIS A 201 12.07 -11.80 -17.41
CA HIS A 201 12.19 -12.14 -18.83
C HIS A 201 13.66 -12.43 -19.19
N THR A 202 13.89 -13.00 -20.38
CA THR A 202 15.26 -13.20 -20.91
C THR A 202 16.18 -13.94 -19.95
N SER A 203 15.70 -15.05 -19.36
CA SER A 203 16.49 -15.90 -18.45
C SER A 203 17.41 -16.84 -19.21
N ALA A 204 18.70 -16.87 -18.84
CA ALA A 204 19.69 -17.81 -19.38
C ALA A 204 19.47 -19.25 -18.90
N TYR A 205 18.76 -19.47 -17.80
CA TYR A 205 18.53 -20.76 -17.15
C TYR A 205 17.06 -21.20 -17.15
N GLN A 206 16.25 -20.64 -18.04
CA GLN A 206 14.82 -20.98 -18.17
C GLN A 206 14.02 -20.77 -16.87
N LEU A 207 14.44 -19.82 -16.05
CA LEU A 207 13.80 -19.55 -14.76
C LEU A 207 12.38 -18.98 -14.88
N THR A 208 12.00 -18.53 -16.07
CA THR A 208 10.64 -18.07 -16.38
C THR A 208 9.64 -19.21 -16.59
N GLU A 209 10.12 -20.45 -16.72
CA GLU A 209 9.25 -21.63 -16.77
C GLU A 209 8.48 -21.83 -15.47
N VAL A 210 7.29 -22.45 -15.55
CA VAL A 210 6.34 -22.56 -14.42
C VAL A 210 6.97 -23.17 -13.17
N GLY A 211 7.75 -24.24 -13.31
CA GLY A 211 8.39 -24.94 -12.19
C GLY A 211 9.40 -24.07 -11.44
N PRO A 212 10.47 -23.58 -12.10
CA PRO A 212 11.48 -22.73 -11.48
C PRO A 212 10.89 -21.43 -10.90
N ARG A 213 10.09 -20.69 -11.66
CA ARG A 213 9.52 -19.42 -11.19
C ARG A 213 8.61 -19.58 -9.97
N THR A 214 7.90 -20.74 -9.86
CA THR A 214 7.07 -21.05 -8.69
C THR A 214 7.92 -21.28 -7.45
N GLN A 215 9.03 -22.01 -7.56
CA GLN A 215 9.96 -22.24 -6.45
C GLN A 215 10.59 -20.92 -5.97
N ILE A 216 10.98 -20.04 -6.90
CA ILE A 216 11.53 -18.72 -6.56
C ILE A 216 10.47 -17.85 -5.89
N ARG A 217 9.23 -17.82 -6.40
CA ARG A 217 8.11 -17.13 -5.73
C ARG A 217 7.94 -17.59 -4.29
N ASP A 218 7.91 -18.91 -4.07
CA ASP A 218 7.67 -19.46 -2.73
C ASP A 218 8.82 -19.15 -1.77
N ALA A 219 10.06 -19.19 -2.26
CA ALA A 219 11.22 -18.80 -1.48
C ALA A 219 11.21 -17.31 -1.11
N LEU A 220 10.81 -16.42 -2.02
CA LEU A 220 10.66 -14.98 -1.76
C LEU A 220 9.56 -14.71 -0.74
N LEU A 221 8.40 -15.35 -0.88
CA LEU A 221 7.29 -15.23 0.08
C LEU A 221 7.70 -15.73 1.47
N ASP A 222 8.52 -16.75 1.55
CA ASP A 222 9.08 -17.25 2.81
C ASP A 222 10.21 -16.34 3.36
N ALA A 223 10.84 -15.53 2.53
CA ALA A 223 11.92 -14.66 2.97
C ALA A 223 11.45 -13.43 3.77
N LEU A 224 10.19 -13.02 3.65
CA LEU A 224 9.60 -11.91 4.39
C LEU A 224 8.45 -12.36 5.30
N PRO A 225 8.13 -11.58 6.37
CA PRO A 225 6.96 -11.84 7.21
C PRO A 225 5.65 -11.87 6.40
N ALA A 226 4.63 -12.55 6.93
CA ALA A 226 3.36 -12.80 6.24
C ALA A 226 2.50 -11.54 5.99
N ASP A 227 2.84 -10.41 6.58
CA ASP A 227 2.19 -9.11 6.38
C ASP A 227 2.91 -8.20 5.38
N HIS A 228 3.96 -8.72 4.70
CA HIS A 228 4.72 -8.02 3.67
C HIS A 228 4.40 -8.54 2.28
N PHE A 229 4.58 -7.67 1.28
CA PHE A 229 4.25 -7.94 -0.13
C PHE A 229 5.49 -8.18 -0.96
N ILE A 230 5.35 -9.09 -1.93
CA ILE A 230 6.30 -9.29 -3.03
C ILE A 230 5.62 -8.86 -4.32
N ALA A 231 6.20 -7.91 -5.04
CA ALA A 231 5.67 -7.44 -6.31
C ALA A 231 6.33 -8.17 -7.49
N PHE A 232 5.52 -8.78 -8.34
CA PHE A 232 5.93 -9.51 -9.53
C PHE A 232 5.67 -8.69 -10.79
N ARG A 233 6.51 -8.87 -11.81
CA ARG A 233 6.53 -8.02 -13.01
C ARG A 233 5.48 -8.38 -14.05
N TYR A 234 5.14 -9.68 -14.22
CA TYR A 234 4.29 -10.14 -15.30
C TYR A 234 2.93 -10.63 -14.84
N THR A 235 1.90 -10.13 -15.52
CA THR A 235 0.49 -10.44 -15.29
C THR A 235 0.17 -11.91 -15.51
N GLY A 236 0.71 -12.50 -16.59
CA GLY A 236 0.52 -13.91 -16.92
C GLY A 236 1.03 -14.84 -15.81
N HIS A 237 2.18 -14.53 -15.19
CA HIS A 237 2.72 -15.33 -14.08
C HIS A 237 1.79 -15.31 -12.86
N LEU A 238 1.23 -14.15 -12.53
CA LEU A 238 0.28 -14.00 -11.42
C LEU A 238 -1.04 -14.74 -11.69
N MET A 239 -1.53 -14.71 -12.92
CA MET A 239 -2.76 -15.40 -13.31
C MET A 239 -2.58 -16.92 -13.35
N ASP A 240 -1.41 -17.41 -13.74
CA ASP A 240 -1.09 -18.84 -13.69
C ASP A 240 -1.07 -19.37 -12.25
N TRP A 241 -0.48 -18.62 -11.32
CA TRP A 241 -0.43 -19.02 -9.91
C TRP A 241 -1.75 -18.87 -9.17
N TYR A 242 -2.52 -17.85 -9.54
CA TYR A 242 -3.74 -17.46 -8.84
C TYR A 242 -4.88 -17.21 -9.83
N PRO A 243 -5.41 -18.26 -10.44
CA PRO A 243 -6.52 -18.13 -11.37
C PRO A 243 -7.75 -17.54 -10.68
N GLY A 244 -8.44 -16.65 -11.37
CA GLY A 244 -9.60 -15.94 -10.87
C GLY A 244 -9.29 -14.57 -10.30
N THR A 245 -10.35 -13.84 -9.96
CA THR A 245 -10.28 -12.47 -9.49
C THR A 245 -10.10 -12.45 -7.97
N PRO A 246 -9.02 -11.86 -7.43
CA PRO A 246 -8.86 -11.73 -5.99
C PRO A 246 -9.92 -10.79 -5.41
N THR A 247 -10.39 -11.10 -4.20
CA THR A 247 -11.45 -10.34 -3.51
C THR A 247 -10.96 -9.80 -2.17
N GLU A 248 -11.72 -8.86 -1.61
CA GLU A 248 -11.45 -8.29 -0.28
C GLU A 248 -11.35 -9.35 0.84
N ALA A 249 -11.99 -10.51 0.65
CA ALA A 249 -11.98 -11.59 1.64
C ALA A 249 -10.58 -12.16 1.92
N ILE A 250 -9.68 -12.11 0.94
CA ILE A 250 -8.30 -12.58 1.12
C ILE A 250 -7.34 -11.46 1.55
N ALA A 251 -7.73 -10.19 1.47
CA ALA A 251 -6.85 -9.08 1.81
C ALA A 251 -6.28 -9.23 3.22
N PHE A 252 -4.96 -9.13 3.33
CA PHE A 252 -4.20 -9.21 4.59
C PHE A 252 -4.32 -10.53 5.37
N ASN A 253 -4.76 -11.63 4.75
CA ASN A 253 -4.84 -12.94 5.39
C ASN A 253 -3.50 -13.70 5.46
N GLY A 254 -2.43 -13.14 4.91
CA GLY A 254 -1.08 -13.70 4.92
C GLY A 254 -0.83 -14.82 3.89
N SER A 255 -1.84 -15.21 3.11
CA SER A 255 -1.66 -16.24 2.05
C SER A 255 -0.74 -15.75 0.93
N ALA A 256 -0.14 -16.67 0.20
CA ALA A 256 0.69 -16.36 -0.96
C ALA A 256 -0.04 -15.47 -1.98
N ASN A 257 -1.31 -15.76 -2.27
CA ASN A 257 -2.13 -14.95 -3.16
C ASN A 257 -2.34 -13.52 -2.66
N ALA A 258 -2.63 -13.34 -1.37
CA ALA A 258 -2.86 -12.02 -0.76
C ALA A 258 -1.59 -11.15 -0.66
N ARG A 259 -0.42 -11.78 -0.73
CA ARG A 259 0.89 -11.13 -0.61
C ARG A 259 1.61 -10.91 -1.95
N SER A 260 1.14 -11.56 -3.03
CA SER A 260 1.69 -11.42 -4.37
C SER A 260 1.11 -10.18 -5.03
N ALA A 261 1.85 -9.10 -4.98
CA ALA A 261 1.54 -7.83 -5.61
C ALA A 261 1.98 -7.79 -7.07
N PHE A 262 1.64 -6.74 -7.78
CA PHE A 262 2.02 -6.48 -9.15
C PHE A 262 2.79 -5.15 -9.25
N HIS A 263 3.87 -5.12 -10.03
CA HIS A 263 4.52 -3.88 -10.45
C HIS A 263 4.67 -3.83 -11.97
N ASN A 264 4.60 -2.63 -12.53
CA ASN A 264 4.73 -2.40 -13.96
C ASN A 264 5.87 -1.41 -14.21
N ASP A 265 6.96 -1.90 -14.82
CA ASP A 265 8.15 -1.06 -15.06
C ASP A 265 8.11 -0.37 -16.43
N CYS A 266 6.98 -0.47 -17.14
CA CYS A 266 6.69 0.27 -18.37
C CYS A 266 5.26 0.85 -18.36
N PHE A 267 4.81 1.30 -17.21
CA PHE A 267 3.47 1.85 -17.04
C PHE A 267 3.20 2.99 -18.02
N LEU A 268 2.14 2.86 -18.82
CA LEU A 268 1.72 3.78 -19.88
C LEU A 268 2.62 3.84 -21.13
N ALA A 269 3.67 3.03 -21.22
CA ALA A 269 4.70 3.20 -22.25
C ALA A 269 4.25 2.74 -23.65
N SER A 270 3.33 1.80 -23.75
CA SER A 270 2.73 1.35 -25.03
C SER A 270 1.36 0.73 -24.80
N ASP A 271 0.74 0.23 -25.88
CA ASP A 271 -0.55 -0.48 -25.79
C ASP A 271 -0.46 -1.74 -24.91
N THR A 272 0.70 -2.39 -24.87
CA THR A 272 0.97 -3.56 -24.03
C THR A 272 1.80 -3.23 -22.80
N ASP A 273 2.15 -1.95 -22.57
CA ASP A 273 3.17 -1.53 -21.58
C ASP A 273 4.47 -2.33 -21.77
N VAL A 274 4.96 -2.32 -23.03
CA VAL A 274 6.18 -2.99 -23.50
C VAL A 274 6.23 -4.47 -23.05
N GLY A 275 5.19 -5.23 -23.43
CA GLY A 275 5.07 -6.67 -23.13
C GLY A 275 4.66 -7.04 -21.71
N THR A 276 4.26 -6.06 -20.88
CA THR A 276 3.64 -6.34 -19.58
C THR A 276 2.30 -7.07 -19.73
N TYR A 277 1.54 -6.69 -20.74
CA TYR A 277 0.27 -7.30 -21.13
C TYR A 277 0.42 -8.02 -22.47
N SER A 278 -0.46 -8.98 -22.72
CA SER A 278 -0.51 -9.75 -23.97
C SER A 278 -0.76 -8.86 -25.20
N GLU A 279 -0.20 -9.25 -26.34
CA GLU A 279 -0.53 -8.64 -27.63
C GLU A 279 -1.94 -9.01 -28.13
N ASP A 280 -2.49 -10.14 -27.67
CA ASP A 280 -3.90 -10.47 -27.96
C ASP A 280 -4.84 -9.59 -27.13
N PRO A 281 -5.65 -8.73 -27.79
CA PRO A 281 -6.47 -7.75 -27.07
C PRO A 281 -7.43 -8.35 -26.05
N ALA A 282 -7.97 -9.54 -26.32
CA ALA A 282 -8.91 -10.20 -25.40
C ALA A 282 -8.19 -10.74 -24.16
N THR A 283 -6.98 -11.22 -24.31
CA THR A 283 -6.13 -11.66 -23.21
C THR A 283 -5.64 -10.44 -22.40
N ALA A 284 -5.14 -9.41 -23.08
CA ALA A 284 -4.72 -8.17 -22.44
C ALA A 284 -5.83 -7.54 -21.58
N GLN A 285 -7.08 -7.55 -22.08
CA GLN A 285 -8.22 -7.04 -21.30
C GLN A 285 -8.45 -7.86 -20.04
N ARG A 286 -8.40 -9.19 -20.11
CA ARG A 286 -8.53 -10.06 -18.92
C ARG A 286 -7.40 -9.83 -17.92
N GLU A 287 -6.18 -9.69 -18.42
CA GLU A 287 -5.00 -9.37 -17.58
C GLU A 287 -5.17 -8.04 -16.86
N ARG A 288 -5.57 -6.99 -17.57
CA ARG A 288 -5.82 -5.66 -17.01
C ARG A 288 -6.91 -5.68 -15.94
N GLU A 289 -8.00 -6.42 -16.16
CA GLU A 289 -9.08 -6.57 -15.18
C GLU A 289 -8.61 -7.32 -13.92
N ALA A 290 -7.86 -8.41 -14.11
CA ALA A 290 -7.31 -9.19 -13.00
C ALA A 290 -6.32 -8.35 -12.17
N MET A 291 -5.45 -7.57 -12.82
CA MET A 291 -4.48 -6.71 -12.13
C MET A 291 -5.16 -5.52 -11.46
N ALA A 292 -6.18 -4.92 -12.06
CA ALA A 292 -6.97 -3.88 -11.41
C ALA A 292 -7.66 -4.38 -10.13
N ALA A 293 -8.18 -5.60 -10.15
CA ALA A 293 -8.74 -6.23 -8.94
C ALA A 293 -7.68 -6.53 -7.89
N ARG A 294 -6.50 -7.04 -8.31
CA ARG A 294 -5.37 -7.32 -7.42
C ARG A 294 -4.85 -6.05 -6.73
N ALA A 295 -4.74 -4.97 -7.45
CA ALA A 295 -4.30 -3.66 -6.94
C ALA A 295 -5.25 -3.08 -5.86
N ARG A 296 -6.48 -3.58 -5.74
CA ARG A 296 -7.38 -3.21 -4.63
C ARG A 296 -6.98 -3.84 -3.30
N ILE A 297 -6.25 -4.96 -3.32
CA ILE A 297 -5.87 -5.73 -2.13
C ILE A 297 -4.36 -5.82 -1.91
N THR A 298 -3.54 -5.39 -2.88
CA THR A 298 -2.07 -5.35 -2.80
C THR A 298 -1.56 -4.01 -3.32
N PRO A 299 -0.38 -3.51 -2.88
CA PRO A 299 0.20 -2.30 -3.45
C PRO A 299 0.52 -2.51 -4.94
N PHE A 300 0.21 -1.50 -5.76
CA PHE A 300 0.57 -1.43 -7.17
C PHE A 300 1.39 -0.18 -7.44
N GLY A 301 2.41 -0.33 -8.27
CA GLY A 301 3.27 0.76 -8.73
C GLY A 301 4.33 0.23 -9.68
N GLY A 302 5.47 0.87 -9.72
CA GLY A 302 6.58 0.58 -10.62
C GLY A 302 7.13 1.86 -11.22
N GLU A 303 7.34 1.87 -12.52
CA GLU A 303 7.85 3.02 -13.25
C GLU A 303 7.27 3.10 -14.66
N THR A 304 7.39 4.26 -15.28
CA THR A 304 7.27 4.40 -16.74
C THR A 304 8.59 3.96 -17.37
N CYS A 305 8.63 3.74 -18.68
CA CYS A 305 9.89 3.38 -19.34
C CYS A 305 10.07 4.12 -20.68
N ASN A 306 11.29 4.04 -21.22
CA ASN A 306 11.55 4.46 -22.58
C ASN A 306 10.99 3.41 -23.56
N PRO A 307 10.00 3.74 -24.41
CA PRO A 307 9.45 2.79 -25.36
C PRO A 307 10.31 2.61 -26.63
N ALA A 308 11.59 2.98 -26.59
CA ALA A 308 12.47 3.01 -27.77
C ALA A 308 12.63 1.66 -28.48
N ASP A 309 12.47 0.54 -27.77
CA ASP A 309 12.53 -0.82 -28.32
C ASP A 309 11.24 -1.23 -29.04
N ASP A 310 10.16 -0.47 -28.90
CA ASP A 310 8.91 -0.67 -29.60
C ASP A 310 8.67 0.48 -30.59
N PRO A 311 9.06 0.29 -31.88
CA PRO A 311 8.91 1.35 -32.89
C PRO A 311 7.44 1.69 -33.21
N GLN A 312 6.50 0.89 -32.74
CA GLN A 312 5.06 1.11 -32.86
C GLN A 312 4.40 1.45 -31.54
N ALA A 313 5.20 1.76 -30.52
CA ALA A 313 4.66 2.17 -29.22
C ALA A 313 3.75 3.40 -29.37
N HIS A 314 2.61 3.36 -28.73
CA HIS A 314 1.70 4.49 -28.58
C HIS A 314 1.71 4.90 -27.09
N PRO A 315 2.71 5.66 -26.64
CA PRO A 315 2.80 6.03 -25.22
C PRO A 315 1.62 6.94 -24.83
N ARG A 316 1.01 6.63 -23.70
CA ARG A 316 -0.15 7.31 -23.15
C ARG A 316 0.32 8.37 -22.16
N THR A 317 0.69 9.55 -22.67
CA THR A 317 1.38 10.59 -21.90
C THR A 317 0.46 11.68 -21.35
N ARG A 318 -0.83 11.70 -21.75
CA ARG A 318 -1.76 12.75 -21.37
C ARG A 318 -2.24 12.63 -19.94
N CYS A 319 -2.72 13.74 -19.39
CA CYS A 319 -3.30 13.77 -18.04
C CYS A 319 -4.47 12.78 -17.87
N GLU A 320 -5.33 12.64 -18.87
CA GLU A 320 -6.44 11.69 -18.82
C GLU A 320 -5.96 10.24 -18.69
N ASP A 321 -4.83 9.90 -19.32
CA ASP A 321 -4.27 8.56 -19.30
C ASP A 321 -3.78 8.21 -17.89
N VAL A 322 -2.92 9.03 -17.30
CA VAL A 322 -2.38 8.77 -15.94
C VAL A 322 -3.43 8.87 -14.85
N LEU A 323 -4.39 9.79 -14.98
CA LEU A 323 -5.47 9.91 -13.99
C LEU A 323 -6.44 8.73 -14.09
N GLY A 324 -6.76 8.28 -15.31
CA GLY A 324 -7.64 7.14 -15.56
C GLY A 324 -6.99 5.81 -15.10
N GLU A 325 -5.78 5.51 -15.57
CA GLU A 325 -5.09 4.27 -15.24
C GLU A 325 -4.62 4.26 -13.78
N GLY A 326 -4.17 5.39 -13.22
CA GLY A 326 -3.82 5.51 -11.81
C GLY A 326 -4.99 5.17 -10.89
N GLY A 327 -6.19 5.69 -11.21
CA GLY A 327 -7.42 5.35 -10.50
C GLY A 327 -7.85 3.90 -10.70
N ARG A 328 -7.76 3.39 -11.93
CA ARG A 328 -8.11 2.01 -12.29
C ARG A 328 -7.29 0.99 -11.51
N TYR A 329 -5.98 1.17 -11.46
CA TYR A 329 -5.04 0.26 -10.79
C TYR A 329 -4.74 0.64 -9.35
N ALA A 330 -5.48 1.56 -8.75
CA ALA A 330 -5.22 1.98 -7.37
C ALA A 330 -3.73 2.31 -7.14
N LEU A 331 -3.12 3.07 -8.06
CA LEU A 331 -1.68 3.37 -8.08
C LEU A 331 -1.22 3.88 -6.71
N SER A 332 -0.30 3.16 -6.09
CA SER A 332 0.17 3.42 -4.73
C SER A 332 1.50 4.16 -4.70
N TYR A 333 2.40 3.85 -5.64
CA TYR A 333 3.74 4.40 -5.73
C TYR A 333 4.24 4.38 -7.18
N LEU A 334 5.09 5.33 -7.58
CA LEU A 334 5.67 5.41 -8.92
C LEU A 334 7.05 6.07 -8.87
N ASN A 335 7.98 5.59 -9.71
CA ASN A 335 9.28 6.24 -9.89
C ASN A 335 9.09 7.63 -10.50
N GLU A 336 9.67 8.67 -9.88
CA GLU A 336 9.58 10.04 -10.39
C GLU A 336 10.58 10.35 -11.50
N GLU A 337 11.65 9.57 -11.59
CA GLU A 337 12.79 9.91 -12.44
C GLU A 337 12.79 9.17 -13.78
N TYR A 338 12.15 8.00 -13.85
CA TYR A 338 12.16 7.16 -15.03
C TYR A 338 10.73 6.84 -15.52
N TYR A 339 10.33 7.12 -16.76
CA TYR A 339 11.06 7.87 -17.80
C TYR A 339 10.50 9.30 -17.85
N ARG A 340 11.14 10.20 -17.13
CA ARG A 340 10.62 11.54 -16.80
C ARG A 340 10.32 12.38 -18.04
N ALA A 341 11.26 12.42 -19.00
CA ALA A 341 11.19 13.28 -20.16
C ALA A 341 9.95 13.07 -21.05
N LEU A 342 9.37 11.86 -21.04
CA LEU A 342 8.21 11.54 -21.85
C LEU A 342 6.90 11.63 -21.06
N PHE A 343 6.90 11.27 -19.78
CA PHE A 343 5.68 11.13 -18.99
C PHE A 343 5.51 12.24 -17.95
N HIS A 344 6.41 12.34 -16.99
CA HIS A 344 6.25 13.28 -15.88
C HIS A 344 6.26 14.73 -16.33
N ASP A 345 7.12 15.08 -17.30
CA ASP A 345 7.19 16.44 -17.85
C ASP A 345 5.91 16.77 -18.64
N ALA A 346 5.33 15.79 -19.37
CA ALA A 346 4.01 15.97 -20.02
C ALA A 346 2.87 16.16 -19.00
N TRP A 347 2.92 15.48 -17.84
CA TRP A 347 1.94 15.68 -16.76
C TRP A 347 2.10 17.05 -16.09
N ILE A 348 3.33 17.55 -15.98
CA ILE A 348 3.61 18.91 -15.48
C ILE A 348 3.05 19.94 -16.48
N GLU A 349 3.36 19.82 -17.77
CA GLU A 349 2.85 20.70 -18.82
C GLU A 349 1.32 20.66 -18.92
N GLY A 350 0.73 19.46 -18.80
CA GLY A 350 -0.71 19.26 -18.78
C GLY A 350 -1.40 19.74 -17.50
N GLY A 351 -0.64 20.11 -16.46
CA GLY A 351 -1.14 20.64 -15.19
C GLY A 351 -1.70 19.61 -14.21
N CYS A 352 -1.54 18.30 -14.46
CA CYS A 352 -2.10 17.24 -13.60
C CYS A 352 -1.08 16.59 -12.65
N TYR A 353 0.20 16.88 -12.75
CA TYR A 353 1.24 16.26 -11.92
C TYR A 353 0.94 16.36 -10.42
N ALA A 354 0.57 17.53 -9.93
CA ALA A 354 0.20 17.72 -8.53
C ALA A 354 -1.04 16.90 -8.13
N GLN A 355 -1.99 16.70 -9.05
CA GLN A 355 -3.15 15.85 -8.81
C GLN A 355 -2.75 14.38 -8.72
N VAL A 356 -1.87 13.89 -9.61
CA VAL A 356 -1.31 12.54 -9.57
C VAL A 356 -0.61 12.30 -8.24
N GLN A 357 0.30 13.21 -7.84
CA GLN A 357 1.02 13.12 -6.56
C GLN A 357 0.07 13.05 -5.36
N ARG A 358 -1.00 13.84 -5.36
CA ARG A 358 -1.97 13.90 -4.28
C ARG A 358 -2.82 12.63 -4.19
N GLN A 359 -3.28 12.09 -5.32
CA GLN A 359 -4.19 10.94 -5.37
C GLN A 359 -3.47 9.60 -5.28
N MET A 360 -2.19 9.54 -5.67
CA MET A 360 -1.39 8.32 -5.61
C MET A 360 -1.30 7.79 -4.18
N GLY A 361 -1.62 6.52 -3.97
CA GLY A 361 -1.72 5.91 -2.65
C GLY A 361 -2.98 6.37 -1.88
N TYR A 362 -2.90 6.37 -0.57
CA TYR A 362 -3.99 6.82 0.31
C TYR A 362 -3.90 8.33 0.59
N ARG A 363 -5.06 8.96 0.82
CA ARG A 363 -5.18 10.32 1.35
C ARG A 363 -6.29 10.34 2.38
N LEU A 364 -5.92 10.31 3.65
CA LEU A 364 -6.83 10.15 4.78
C LEU A 364 -7.19 11.51 5.38
N THR A 365 -8.49 11.82 5.46
CA THR A 365 -9.01 13.06 6.04
C THR A 365 -9.96 12.72 7.19
N LEU A 366 -9.76 13.32 8.35
CA LEU A 366 -10.75 13.31 9.42
C LEU A 366 -11.90 14.25 9.04
N THR A 367 -13.09 13.69 8.88
CA THR A 367 -14.29 14.46 8.46
C THR A 367 -15.26 14.75 9.61
N ALA A 368 -15.20 13.95 10.69
CA ALA A 368 -15.95 14.16 11.90
C ALA A 368 -15.18 13.61 13.11
N ALA A 369 -15.31 14.26 14.25
CA ALA A 369 -14.87 13.72 15.54
C ALA A 369 -15.78 14.26 16.66
N SER A 370 -16.00 13.44 17.69
CA SER A 370 -16.61 13.85 18.95
C SER A 370 -16.07 13.02 20.11
N HIS A 371 -15.99 13.61 21.30
CA HIS A 371 -15.40 12.92 22.46
C HIS A 371 -16.08 13.32 23.76
N SER A 372 -15.87 12.54 24.83
CA SER A 372 -16.31 12.87 26.17
C SER A 372 -15.74 14.21 26.64
N ALA A 373 -16.58 15.12 27.17
CA ALA A 373 -16.15 16.40 27.71
C ALA A 373 -15.29 16.23 28.97
N GLU A 374 -15.67 15.27 29.80
CA GLU A 374 -15.08 15.02 31.11
C GLU A 374 -14.93 13.52 31.36
N LEU A 375 -13.94 13.16 32.14
CA LEU A 375 -13.62 11.78 32.51
C LEU A 375 -13.26 11.69 34.00
N ALA A 376 -13.63 10.59 34.63
CA ALA A 376 -13.03 10.20 35.93
C ALA A 376 -11.68 9.49 35.67
N ARG A 377 -10.73 9.62 36.55
CA ARG A 377 -9.50 8.80 36.54
C ARG A 377 -9.86 7.32 36.64
N GLY A 378 -9.26 6.49 35.84
CA GLY A 378 -9.61 5.07 35.71
C GLY A 378 -10.91 4.81 34.95
N GLY A 379 -11.56 5.86 34.42
CA GLY A 379 -12.74 5.75 33.55
C GLY A 379 -12.36 5.52 32.11
N GLU A 380 -13.34 5.67 31.21
CA GLU A 380 -13.16 5.49 29.75
C GLU A 380 -13.34 6.80 28.98
N LEU A 381 -12.40 7.09 28.08
CA LEU A 381 -12.59 8.10 27.05
C LEU A 381 -13.44 7.48 25.92
N ARG A 382 -14.58 8.09 25.63
CA ARG A 382 -15.27 7.85 24.38
C ARG A 382 -14.75 8.84 23.33
N LEU A 383 -14.33 8.33 22.18
CA LEU A 383 -13.98 9.10 20.99
C LEU A 383 -14.63 8.46 19.78
N ASP A 384 -15.50 9.20 19.12
CA ASP A 384 -16.10 8.82 17.84
C ASP A 384 -15.40 9.63 16.75
N PHE A 385 -14.99 9.00 15.64
CA PHE A 385 -14.38 9.72 14.52
C PHE A 385 -14.71 9.06 13.18
N THR A 386 -14.68 9.86 12.13
CA THR A 386 -14.85 9.39 10.74
C THR A 386 -13.65 9.79 9.91
N VAL A 387 -13.09 8.83 9.17
CA VAL A 387 -12.00 9.04 8.20
C VAL A 387 -12.53 8.80 6.79
N ARG A 388 -12.27 9.74 5.88
CA ARG A 388 -12.46 9.57 4.44
C ARG A 388 -11.10 9.33 3.78
N ASN A 389 -11.03 8.35 2.87
CA ASN A 389 -9.87 8.11 2.02
C ASN A 389 -10.17 8.59 0.59
N SER A 390 -9.59 9.72 0.18
CA SER A 390 -9.75 10.29 -1.16
C SER A 390 -8.58 9.96 -2.12
N GLY A 391 -7.63 9.13 -1.69
CA GLY A 391 -6.57 8.61 -2.55
C GLY A 391 -7.05 7.47 -3.46
N TRP A 392 -6.21 7.06 -4.39
CA TRP A 392 -6.50 5.95 -5.30
C TRP A 392 -6.39 4.58 -4.64
N SER A 393 -5.64 4.48 -3.54
CA SER A 393 -5.33 3.24 -2.85
C SER A 393 -5.65 3.33 -1.36
N ARG A 394 -5.27 2.31 -0.61
CA ARG A 394 -5.38 2.21 0.85
C ARG A 394 -4.00 2.12 1.49
N PRO A 395 -3.85 2.34 2.79
CA PRO A 395 -2.65 1.91 3.49
C PRO A 395 -2.47 0.38 3.36
N PHE A 396 -1.29 -0.08 3.00
CA PHE A 396 -0.98 -1.53 2.94
C PHE A 396 -0.11 -1.98 4.12
N GLY A 397 0.78 -1.11 4.61
CA GLY A 397 1.54 -1.37 5.82
C GLY A 397 0.64 -1.38 7.06
N LYS A 398 0.91 -2.31 7.99
CA LYS A 398 0.20 -2.37 9.26
C LYS A 398 0.37 -1.06 10.04
N ARG A 399 -0.72 -0.54 10.60
CA ARG A 399 -0.77 0.72 11.35
C ARG A 399 -1.54 0.54 12.64
N GLY A 400 -1.02 1.16 13.72
CA GLY A 400 -1.80 1.38 14.92
C GLY A 400 -2.75 2.57 14.77
N VAL A 401 -3.75 2.65 15.62
CA VAL A 401 -4.52 3.88 15.86
C VAL A 401 -4.35 4.24 17.32
N ARG A 402 -3.87 5.45 17.60
CA ARG A 402 -3.63 5.94 18.97
C ARG A 402 -4.37 7.24 19.23
N VAL A 403 -4.92 7.36 20.41
CA VAL A 403 -5.37 8.64 20.94
C VAL A 403 -4.35 9.11 21.98
N LEU A 404 -3.80 10.32 21.77
CA LEU A 404 -2.87 10.91 22.69
C LEU A 404 -3.58 12.01 23.48
N LEU A 405 -3.38 12.00 24.81
CA LEU A 405 -3.89 13.03 25.70
C LEU A 405 -2.68 13.76 26.29
N ARG A 406 -2.45 15.03 25.87
CA ARG A 406 -1.35 15.86 26.37
C ARG A 406 -1.86 16.80 27.46
N HIS A 407 -1.42 16.58 28.68
CA HIS A 407 -1.80 17.41 29.84
C HIS A 407 -1.30 18.86 29.67
N ARG A 408 -2.21 19.83 29.71
CA ARG A 408 -1.88 21.25 29.45
C ARG A 408 -0.92 21.86 30.45
N GLY A 409 -0.97 21.44 31.73
CA GLY A 409 -0.11 21.97 32.79
C GLY A 409 1.28 21.37 32.81
N SER A 410 1.42 20.04 32.70
CA SER A 410 2.71 19.33 32.82
C SER A 410 3.34 18.94 31.51
N GLY A 411 2.59 18.96 30.39
CA GLY A 411 3.04 18.46 29.10
C GLY A 411 3.10 16.92 28.99
N GLN A 412 2.79 16.19 30.06
CA GLN A 412 2.76 14.74 30.04
C GLN A 412 1.79 14.21 28.99
N VAL A 413 2.21 13.21 28.22
CA VAL A 413 1.39 12.55 27.18
C VAL A 413 0.98 11.17 27.67
N LEU A 414 -0.32 10.91 27.67
CA LEU A 414 -0.90 9.57 27.83
C LEU A 414 -1.16 9.01 26.46
N VAL A 415 -0.77 7.76 26.22
CA VAL A 415 -1.01 7.06 24.97
C VAL A 415 -2.07 5.99 25.19
N LEU A 416 -3.17 6.10 24.46
CA LEU A 416 -4.29 5.16 24.51
C LEU A 416 -4.36 4.42 23.16
N GLU A 417 -4.16 3.11 23.19
CA GLU A 417 -4.19 2.27 21.98
C GLU A 417 -5.63 1.91 21.62
N ALA A 418 -6.03 2.20 20.39
CA ALA A 418 -7.33 1.82 19.85
C ALA A 418 -7.24 0.42 19.22
N SER A 419 -7.45 -0.62 20.00
CA SER A 419 -7.52 -1.99 19.51
C SER A 419 -8.75 -2.19 18.61
N GLY A 420 -8.60 -3.01 17.56
CA GLY A 420 -9.72 -3.38 16.67
C GLY A 420 -9.93 -2.45 15.48
N VAL A 421 -9.19 -1.35 15.35
CA VAL A 421 -9.20 -0.50 14.15
C VAL A 421 -8.00 -0.84 13.27
N ASP A 422 -8.25 -1.23 12.04
CA ASP A 422 -7.21 -1.52 11.05
C ASP A 422 -7.29 -0.54 9.87
N PRO A 423 -6.41 0.48 9.81
CA PRO A 423 -6.40 1.47 8.72
C PRO A 423 -6.24 0.86 7.33
N ARG A 424 -5.70 -0.36 7.20
CA ARG A 424 -5.61 -1.08 5.93
C ARG A 424 -6.98 -1.41 5.33
N ARG A 425 -8.06 -1.34 6.13
CA ARG A 425 -9.44 -1.52 5.68
C ARG A 425 -10.10 -0.23 5.17
N TRP A 426 -9.41 0.90 5.26
CA TRP A 426 -9.90 2.19 4.75
C TRP A 426 -9.64 2.29 3.25
N THR A 427 -10.50 1.65 2.46
CA THR A 427 -10.39 1.55 1.00
C THR A 427 -10.56 2.89 0.31
N ALA A 428 -10.01 3.01 -0.91
CA ALA A 428 -10.13 4.20 -1.76
C ALA A 428 -11.59 4.62 -1.97
N GLY A 429 -11.86 5.92 -1.87
CA GLY A 429 -13.21 6.50 -2.04
C GLY A 429 -14.17 6.26 -0.87
N GLY A 430 -13.77 5.50 0.16
CA GLY A 430 -14.62 5.17 1.31
C GLY A 430 -14.57 6.17 2.45
N SER A 431 -15.60 6.13 3.30
CA SER A 431 -15.67 6.79 4.61
C SER A 431 -15.93 5.76 5.69
N PHE A 432 -15.19 5.84 6.79
CA PHE A 432 -15.14 4.82 7.83
C PHE A 432 -15.32 5.48 9.19
N SER A 433 -16.38 5.10 9.90
CA SER A 433 -16.70 5.61 11.23
C SER A 433 -16.30 4.61 12.29
N HIS A 434 -15.73 5.11 13.38
CA HIS A 434 -15.27 4.33 14.51
C HIS A 434 -15.76 4.93 15.82
N GLU A 435 -16.22 4.08 16.72
CA GLU A 435 -16.55 4.42 18.09
C GLU A 435 -15.50 3.75 18.99
N LEU A 436 -14.71 4.56 19.69
CA LEU A 436 -13.67 4.08 20.60
C LEU A 436 -14.10 4.26 22.05
N ARG A 437 -13.81 3.26 22.87
CA ARG A 437 -13.87 3.30 24.32
C ARG A 437 -12.50 2.94 24.87
N LEU A 438 -11.79 3.93 25.38
CA LEU A 438 -10.37 3.80 25.73
C LEU A 438 -10.19 3.98 27.24
N PRO A 439 -9.69 2.96 27.95
CA PRO A 439 -9.46 3.07 29.38
C PRO A 439 -8.37 4.11 29.67
N VAL A 440 -8.68 5.05 30.56
CA VAL A 440 -7.72 6.07 31.02
C VAL A 440 -7.07 5.56 32.29
N PRO A 441 -5.72 5.57 32.42
CA PRO A 441 -5.02 5.10 33.60
C PRO A 441 -5.48 5.82 34.88
N SER A 442 -5.68 5.08 35.97
CA SER A 442 -6.10 5.63 37.27
C SER A 442 -5.08 6.58 37.89
N GLN A 443 -3.81 6.44 37.51
CA GLN A 443 -2.71 7.33 37.96
C GLN A 443 -2.57 8.59 37.07
N ALA A 444 -3.39 8.78 36.04
CA ALA A 444 -3.37 9.98 35.24
C ALA A 444 -3.60 11.24 36.07
N GLY A 445 -2.88 12.32 35.79
CA GLY A 445 -3.03 13.60 36.48
C GLY A 445 -4.43 14.19 36.24
N ILE A 446 -5.01 14.86 37.22
CA ILE A 446 -6.24 15.65 37.02
C ILE A 446 -5.92 16.92 36.23
N GLY A 447 -6.85 17.40 35.43
CA GLY A 447 -6.70 18.63 34.64
C GLY A 447 -7.18 18.52 33.20
N ALA A 448 -6.89 19.54 32.42
CA ALA A 448 -7.27 19.61 31.01
C ALA A 448 -6.18 18.97 30.11
N TYR A 449 -6.61 18.19 29.14
CA TYR A 449 -5.76 17.52 28.17
C TYR A 449 -6.17 17.91 26.74
N ASP A 450 -5.20 18.27 25.91
CA ASP A 450 -5.39 18.33 24.45
C ASP A 450 -5.46 16.93 23.87
N LEU A 451 -6.37 16.74 22.90
CA LEU A 451 -6.57 15.46 22.20
C LEU A 451 -5.85 15.44 20.84
N TYR A 452 -5.22 14.30 20.57
CA TYR A 452 -4.60 14.01 19.28
C TYR A 452 -5.01 12.64 18.77
N LEU A 453 -5.04 12.47 17.45
CA LEU A 453 -5.20 11.17 16.80
C LEU A 453 -3.95 10.87 15.97
N ALA A 454 -3.38 9.68 16.15
CA ALA A 454 -2.15 9.24 15.52
C ALA A 454 -2.32 7.90 14.80
N LEU A 455 -1.63 7.75 13.67
CA LEU A 455 -1.51 6.50 12.90
C LEU A 455 -0.03 6.11 12.80
N PRO A 456 0.58 5.61 13.89
CA PRO A 456 1.99 5.22 13.89
C PRO A 456 2.25 4.01 13.02
N ASP A 457 3.52 3.75 12.71
CA ASP A 457 3.92 2.49 12.07
C ASP A 457 3.59 1.28 12.97
N GLY A 458 3.21 0.17 12.34
CA GLY A 458 2.87 -1.05 13.06
C GLY A 458 4.07 -1.84 13.58
N ALA A 459 5.28 -1.57 13.08
CA ALA A 459 6.50 -2.18 13.58
C ALA A 459 6.94 -1.52 14.89
N ALA A 460 7.21 -2.33 15.91
CA ALA A 460 7.58 -1.83 17.24
C ALA A 460 8.84 -0.93 17.21
N SER A 461 9.78 -1.20 16.30
CA SER A 461 11.00 -0.41 16.09
C SER A 461 10.74 0.99 15.54
N LEU A 462 9.61 1.21 14.85
CA LEU A 462 9.23 2.47 14.19
C LEU A 462 8.05 3.17 14.86
N ALA A 463 7.31 2.48 15.70
CA ALA A 463 6.03 2.94 16.27
C ALA A 463 6.15 4.18 17.18
N GLN A 464 7.35 4.54 17.59
CA GLN A 464 7.65 5.74 18.39
C GLN A 464 8.34 6.84 17.58
N ASP A 465 8.69 6.57 16.32
CA ASP A 465 9.31 7.57 15.45
C ASP A 465 8.21 8.29 14.63
N PRO A 466 7.98 9.59 14.91
CA PRO A 466 6.91 10.36 14.26
C PRO A 466 7.06 10.46 12.75
N ARG A 467 8.26 10.28 12.21
CA ARG A 467 8.55 10.33 10.76
C ARG A 467 7.87 9.21 9.98
N TYR A 468 7.51 8.11 10.66
CA TYR A 468 6.80 6.96 10.08
C TYR A 468 5.29 6.99 10.32
N ALA A 469 4.78 7.99 11.04
CA ALA A 469 3.35 8.16 11.24
C ALA A 469 2.66 8.72 9.98
N ILE A 470 1.40 8.36 9.78
CA ILE A 470 0.58 8.90 8.69
C ILE A 470 -0.03 10.22 9.13
N GLN A 471 0.27 11.30 8.40
CA GLN A 471 -0.37 12.60 8.55
C GLN A 471 -1.73 12.61 7.86
N PHE A 472 -2.76 13.08 8.58
CA PHE A 472 -4.08 13.31 7.99
C PHE A 472 -4.08 14.53 7.06
N ALA A 473 -4.92 14.48 6.01
CA ALA A 473 -5.13 15.57 5.08
C ALA A 473 -6.13 16.62 5.66
N ASN A 474 -5.87 17.02 6.89
CA ASN A 474 -6.58 18.10 7.55
C ASN A 474 -5.68 19.34 7.60
N ALA A 475 -6.28 20.53 7.58
CA ALA A 475 -5.53 21.77 7.63
C ALA A 475 -4.95 22.02 9.03
N ASP A 476 -3.79 22.67 9.06
CA ASP A 476 -3.30 23.33 10.25
C ASP A 476 -4.10 24.63 10.44
N ASP A 477 -5.00 24.62 11.41
CA ASP A 477 -5.85 25.75 11.75
C ASP A 477 -5.54 26.24 13.18
N ALA A 478 -4.64 27.21 13.27
CA ALA A 478 -4.23 27.77 14.54
C ALA A 478 -5.41 28.42 15.31
N SER A 479 -6.44 28.94 14.60
CA SER A 479 -7.61 29.54 15.22
C SER A 479 -8.51 28.52 15.91
N ALA A 480 -8.58 27.31 15.35
CA ALA A 480 -9.24 26.15 15.94
C ALA A 480 -8.33 25.35 16.88
N GLY A 481 -7.05 25.71 16.99
CA GLY A 481 -6.05 24.96 17.76
C GLY A 481 -5.74 23.58 17.17
N GLN A 482 -5.98 23.39 15.87
CA GLN A 482 -5.77 22.13 15.13
C GLN A 482 -4.45 22.17 14.38
N GLY A 483 -3.87 21.00 14.14
CA GLY A 483 -2.70 20.89 13.29
C GLY A 483 -1.91 19.61 13.52
N TRP A 484 -1.00 19.36 12.60
CA TRP A 484 -0.05 18.28 12.70
C TRP A 484 1.06 18.62 13.71
N ASP A 485 1.28 17.75 14.69
CA ASP A 485 2.38 17.83 15.64
C ASP A 485 3.50 16.88 15.17
N GLU A 486 4.54 17.43 14.57
CA GLU A 486 5.68 16.66 14.04
C GLU A 486 6.42 15.89 15.12
N GLY A 487 6.46 16.40 16.35
CA GLY A 487 7.14 15.75 17.48
C GLY A 487 6.38 14.54 18.01
N LEU A 488 5.06 14.55 17.87
CA LEU A 488 4.20 13.44 18.30
C LEU A 488 3.80 12.50 17.14
N GLY A 489 3.98 12.92 15.89
CA GLY A 489 3.44 12.21 14.74
C GLY A 489 1.91 12.04 14.80
N ALA A 490 1.21 13.09 15.22
CA ALA A 490 -0.22 13.07 15.53
C ALA A 490 -0.93 14.35 15.10
N PHE A 491 -2.19 14.25 14.72
CA PHE A 491 -3.04 15.41 14.44
C PHE A 491 -3.75 15.88 15.70
N LYS A 492 -3.52 17.13 16.11
CA LYS A 492 -4.22 17.79 17.21
C LYS A 492 -5.65 18.14 16.78
N LEU A 493 -6.63 17.69 17.53
CA LEU A 493 -8.06 17.88 17.22
C LEU A 493 -8.59 19.27 17.52
N GLY A 494 -7.85 20.11 18.22
CA GLY A 494 -8.30 21.46 18.63
C GLY A 494 -9.34 21.44 19.75
N SER A 495 -9.45 20.36 20.48
CA SER A 495 -10.43 20.19 21.56
C SER A 495 -9.75 19.62 22.79
N THR A 496 -10.42 19.73 23.95
CA THR A 496 -9.91 19.29 25.24
C THR A 496 -10.87 18.38 25.99
N VAL A 497 -10.32 17.45 26.75
CA VAL A 497 -11.03 16.66 27.72
C VAL A 497 -10.51 16.99 29.12
N THR A 498 -11.39 17.04 30.14
CA THR A 498 -11.02 17.29 31.52
C THR A 498 -11.06 16.00 32.32
N LEU A 499 -9.93 15.61 32.95
CA LEU A 499 -9.85 14.53 33.95
C LEU A 499 -10.12 15.09 35.35
N ARG A 500 -11.00 14.41 36.08
CA ARG A 500 -11.38 14.74 37.44
C ARG A 500 -11.03 13.64 38.43
#